data_541fd66df7c01a814c6278364578f67d
#
_entry.id   541fd66df7c01a814c6278364578f67d
#
_cell.length_a   1.000
_cell.length_b   1.000
_cell.length_c   1.000
_cell.angle_alpha   90.00
_cell.angle_beta   90.00
_cell.angle_gamma   90.00
#
_symmetry.space_group_name_H-M   'P 1'
#
loop_
_entity.id
_entity.type
_entity.pdbx_description
1 polymer ?
#
loop_
_entity_poly.entity_id
_entity_poly.type
_entity_poly.pdbx_seq_one_letter_code
_entity_poly.pdbx_strand_id
1 'polypeptide(L)'
;PSLLPDNRGPDPLFWTFHAGARETGVTIHLMDAGLDSGPILAQERAALADGETEEAMEARLATLAADLMTRALAGLASGALRPTPQDAAHATRHGWPSADDYAIDAANWSARRAWVFARGMSGRGQPLILTTRDGARFHLLAALGYDERGADDAAPWTLADETLTVACAPGVLQCRATQLADE
;
A
#
# COMPACT_ATOMS: atom_id res chain seq x y z
N PRO A 1 7.73 6.60 -5.73
CA PRO A 1 8.42 6.68 -4.45
C PRO A 1 8.39 5.34 -3.73
N SER A 2 9.55 4.84 -3.28
CA SER A 2 9.71 3.62 -2.50
C SER A 2 11.06 3.65 -1.77
N LEU A 3 11.26 2.70 -0.86
CA LEU A 3 12.55 2.43 -0.22
C LEU A 3 13.27 1.35 -1.03
N LEU A 4 13.96 1.74 -2.12
CA LEU A 4 14.71 0.79 -2.94
C LEU A 4 15.73 0.00 -2.09
N PRO A 5 15.91 -1.30 -2.35
CA PRO A 5 15.50 -2.05 -3.54
C PRO A 5 14.06 -2.59 -3.51
N ASP A 6 13.25 -2.26 -2.51
CA ASP A 6 11.88 -2.71 -2.41
C ASP A 6 10.96 -1.95 -3.39
N ASN A 7 9.93 -2.64 -3.90
CA ASN A 7 8.90 -2.08 -4.77
C ASN A 7 9.44 -1.35 -6.00
N ARG A 8 10.47 -1.92 -6.69
CA ARG A 8 10.86 -1.44 -8.01
C ARG A 8 9.69 -1.57 -8.98
N GLY A 9 9.46 -0.57 -9.80
CA GLY A 9 8.40 -0.63 -10.80
C GLY A 9 7.58 0.65 -10.93
N PRO A 10 6.53 0.62 -11.79
CA PRO A 10 5.83 1.84 -12.19
C PRO A 10 4.90 2.41 -11.13
N ASP A 11 4.43 1.62 -10.16
CA ASP A 11 3.42 2.03 -9.18
C ASP A 11 3.74 1.55 -7.75
N PRO A 12 4.85 1.98 -7.17
CA PRO A 12 5.29 1.49 -5.85
C PRO A 12 4.36 1.88 -4.69
N LEU A 13 3.59 2.97 -4.79
CA LEU A 13 2.65 3.35 -3.75
C LEU A 13 1.47 2.38 -3.68
N PHE A 14 0.91 1.98 -4.82
CA PHE A 14 -0.11 0.94 -4.84
C PHE A 14 0.34 -0.30 -4.05
N TRP A 15 1.54 -0.80 -4.35
CA TRP A 15 2.07 -2.00 -3.71
C TRP A 15 2.40 -1.81 -2.23
N THR A 16 2.77 -0.59 -1.82
CA THR A 16 2.91 -0.21 -0.42
C THR A 16 1.57 -0.36 0.34
N PHE A 17 0.49 0.21 -0.22
CA PHE A 17 -0.85 0.08 0.36
C PHE A 17 -1.37 -1.35 0.30
N HIS A 18 -1.18 -2.04 -0.82
CA HIS A 18 -1.59 -3.43 -1.01
C HIS A 18 -0.93 -4.39 0.00
N ALA A 19 0.32 -4.16 0.33
CA ALA A 19 1.02 -4.92 1.38
C ALA A 19 0.57 -4.57 2.80
N GLY A 20 -0.21 -3.49 3.00
CA GLY A 20 -0.55 -2.98 4.32
C GLY A 20 0.68 -2.51 5.10
N ALA A 21 1.68 -1.97 4.40
CA ALA A 21 2.93 -1.55 4.99
C ALA A 21 2.72 -0.48 6.08
N ARG A 22 3.67 -0.37 7.01
CA ARG A 22 3.67 0.67 8.05
C ARG A 22 4.53 1.87 7.69
N GLU A 23 5.34 1.73 6.65
CA GLU A 23 6.23 2.78 6.15
C GLU A 23 6.47 2.62 4.64
N THR A 24 6.88 3.69 4.03
CA THR A 24 7.46 3.78 2.69
C THR A 24 8.56 4.83 2.71
N GLY A 25 8.88 5.44 1.59
CA GLY A 25 9.85 6.54 1.56
C GLY A 25 10.18 7.01 0.17
N VAL A 26 11.24 7.77 0.10
CA VAL A 26 11.78 8.31 -1.14
C VAL A 26 13.23 7.82 -1.29
N THR A 27 13.56 7.40 -2.49
CA THR A 27 14.94 7.07 -2.88
C THR A 27 15.36 7.94 -4.04
N ILE A 28 16.48 8.63 -3.89
CA ILE A 28 17.21 9.29 -4.98
C ILE A 28 18.32 8.33 -5.41
N HIS A 29 18.31 7.93 -6.68
CA HIS A 29 19.31 7.02 -7.23
C HIS A 29 19.81 7.48 -8.59
N LEU A 30 20.96 7.01 -9.02
CA LEU A 30 21.44 7.20 -10.38
C LEU A 30 20.65 6.30 -11.33
N MET A 31 20.39 6.79 -12.53
CA MET A 31 19.79 5.97 -13.57
C MET A 31 20.83 5.01 -14.18
N ASP A 32 20.41 3.80 -14.42
CA ASP A 32 21.14 2.81 -15.22
C ASP A 32 20.22 2.24 -16.33
N ALA A 33 20.62 1.17 -16.99
CA ALA A 33 19.80 0.56 -18.05
C ALA A 33 18.58 -0.22 -17.54
N GLY A 34 18.50 -0.49 -16.24
CA GLY A 34 17.39 -1.21 -15.61
C GLY A 34 16.34 -0.24 -15.05
N LEU A 35 15.19 -0.82 -14.66
CA LEU A 35 14.15 -0.07 -13.97
C LEU A 35 14.45 -0.07 -12.46
N ASP A 36 14.66 1.12 -11.90
CA ASP A 36 14.90 1.39 -10.48
C ASP A 36 16.08 0.59 -9.87
N SER A 37 17.08 0.21 -10.69
CA SER A 37 18.20 -0.66 -10.29
C SER A 37 19.51 0.09 -10.00
N GLY A 38 19.58 1.36 -10.36
CA GLY A 38 20.79 2.15 -10.22
C GLY A 38 21.21 2.43 -8.77
N PRO A 39 22.47 2.80 -8.53
CA PRO A 39 23.01 3.03 -7.20
C PRO A 39 22.28 4.15 -6.45
N ILE A 40 22.00 3.91 -5.16
CA ILE A 40 21.32 4.86 -4.27
C ILE A 40 22.26 6.00 -3.89
N LEU A 41 21.77 7.23 -4.04
CA LEU A 41 22.43 8.44 -3.56
C LEU A 41 21.96 8.84 -2.16
N ALA A 42 20.65 8.84 -1.95
CA ALA A 42 20.04 9.19 -0.68
C ALA A 42 18.69 8.50 -0.54
N GLN A 43 18.28 8.23 0.69
CA GLN A 43 17.01 7.60 0.99
C GLN A 43 16.44 8.17 2.28
N GLU A 44 15.13 8.39 2.33
CA GLU A 44 14.45 8.87 3.53
C GLU A 44 13.12 8.15 3.72
N ARG A 45 12.88 7.70 4.96
CA ARG A 45 11.69 6.93 5.35
C ARG A 45 10.54 7.86 5.69
N ALA A 46 9.33 7.40 5.42
CA ALA A 46 8.09 8.05 5.80
C ALA A 46 7.12 7.02 6.36
N ALA A 47 6.62 7.24 7.57
CA ALA A 47 5.60 6.38 8.15
C ALA A 47 4.29 6.51 7.35
N LEU A 48 3.59 5.40 7.14
CA LEU A 48 2.23 5.39 6.59
C LEU A 48 1.25 5.47 7.77
N ALA A 49 0.53 6.58 7.86
CA ALA A 49 -0.46 6.76 8.91
C ALA A 49 -1.72 5.91 8.64
N ASP A 50 -2.33 5.39 9.70
CA ASP A 50 -3.58 4.66 9.56
C ASP A 50 -4.69 5.57 9.01
N GLY A 51 -5.36 5.11 7.94
CA GLY A 51 -6.40 5.86 7.25
C GLY A 51 -5.89 6.92 6.27
N GLU A 52 -4.58 7.07 6.08
CA GLU A 52 -3.99 7.95 5.07
C GLU A 52 -4.41 7.49 3.66
N THR A 53 -4.76 8.44 2.80
CA THR A 53 -5.05 8.17 1.39
C THR A 53 -3.76 8.21 0.57
N GLU A 54 -3.78 7.55 -0.59
CA GLU A 54 -2.64 7.60 -1.51
C GLU A 54 -2.29 9.04 -1.92
N GLU A 55 -3.29 9.87 -2.23
CA GLU A 55 -3.09 11.27 -2.60
C GLU A 55 -2.37 12.07 -1.50
N ALA A 56 -2.78 11.89 -0.23
CA ALA A 56 -2.15 12.55 0.91
C ALA A 56 -0.71 12.09 1.10
N MET A 57 -0.46 10.78 0.97
CA MET A 57 0.88 10.20 1.04
C MET A 57 1.76 10.70 -0.11
N GLU A 58 1.25 10.72 -1.34
CA GLU A 58 1.98 11.20 -2.51
C GLU A 58 2.40 12.66 -2.36
N ALA A 59 1.50 13.54 -1.92
CA ALA A 59 1.81 14.94 -1.67
C ALA A 59 2.92 15.13 -0.63
N ARG A 60 2.88 14.34 0.45
CA ARG A 60 3.89 14.36 1.51
C ARG A 60 5.24 13.84 1.02
N LEU A 61 5.23 12.75 0.24
CA LEU A 61 6.45 12.18 -0.35
C LEU A 61 7.04 13.08 -1.42
N ALA A 62 6.23 13.83 -2.17
CA ALA A 62 6.72 14.80 -3.15
C ALA A 62 7.52 15.94 -2.47
N THR A 63 7.03 16.45 -1.33
CA THR A 63 7.75 17.43 -0.52
C THR A 63 9.07 16.87 -0.01
N LEU A 64 9.04 15.66 0.57
CA LEU A 64 10.22 14.96 1.06
C LEU A 64 11.25 14.73 -0.07
N ALA A 65 10.77 14.35 -1.27
CA ALA A 65 11.60 14.11 -2.44
C ALA A 65 12.34 15.38 -2.91
N ALA A 66 11.67 16.53 -2.90
CA ALA A 66 12.29 17.80 -3.30
C ALA A 66 13.43 18.19 -2.37
N ASP A 67 13.23 18.08 -1.05
CA ASP A 67 14.25 18.36 -0.05
C ASP A 67 15.42 17.37 -0.16
N LEU A 68 15.11 16.08 -0.28
CA LEU A 68 16.12 15.02 -0.41
C LEU A 68 16.94 15.16 -1.68
N MET A 69 16.30 15.51 -2.81
CA MET A 69 16.96 15.75 -4.09
C MET A 69 17.95 16.93 -3.99
N THR A 70 17.53 18.02 -3.35
CA THR A 70 18.41 19.19 -3.17
C THR A 70 19.67 18.83 -2.38
N ARG A 71 19.50 18.07 -1.28
CA ARG A 71 20.64 17.59 -0.46
C ARG A 71 21.51 16.60 -1.23
N ALA A 72 20.92 15.70 -1.99
CA ALA A 72 21.65 14.71 -2.77
C ALA A 72 22.51 15.37 -3.86
N LEU A 73 21.97 16.35 -4.59
CA LEU A 73 22.70 17.08 -5.62
C LEU A 73 23.85 17.91 -5.04
N ALA A 74 23.64 18.60 -3.91
CA ALA A 74 24.71 19.33 -3.23
C ALA A 74 25.82 18.39 -2.73
N GLY A 75 25.45 17.25 -2.16
CA GLY A 75 26.41 16.25 -1.69
C GLY A 75 27.21 15.61 -2.84
N LEU A 76 26.56 15.37 -3.98
CA LEU A 76 27.21 14.84 -5.18
C LEU A 76 28.19 15.86 -5.77
N ALA A 77 27.77 17.12 -5.90
CA ALA A 77 28.61 18.21 -6.44
C ALA A 77 29.85 18.48 -5.58
N SER A 78 29.74 18.38 -4.26
CA SER A 78 30.87 18.56 -3.34
C SER A 78 31.75 17.31 -3.18
N GLY A 79 31.36 16.18 -3.77
CA GLY A 79 32.04 14.88 -3.58
C GLY A 79 31.85 14.26 -2.18
N ALA A 80 30.99 14.85 -1.35
CA ALA A 80 30.70 14.33 -0.01
C ALA A 80 29.79 13.10 -0.02
N LEU A 81 29.00 12.92 -1.09
CA LEU A 81 28.08 11.81 -1.25
C LEU A 81 28.61 10.84 -2.31
N ARG A 82 28.59 9.54 -1.99
CA ARG A 82 28.97 8.48 -2.91
C ARG A 82 27.79 7.55 -3.16
N PRO A 83 27.54 7.19 -4.44
CA PRO A 83 26.50 6.22 -4.78
C PRO A 83 26.75 4.86 -4.13
N THR A 84 25.73 4.25 -3.55
CA THR A 84 25.80 2.92 -2.96
C THR A 84 25.03 1.92 -3.82
N PRO A 85 25.63 0.84 -4.31
CA PRO A 85 24.93 -0.19 -5.06
C PRO A 85 23.76 -0.76 -4.26
N GLN A 86 22.66 -1.05 -4.96
CA GLN A 86 21.51 -1.73 -4.34
C GLN A 86 21.82 -3.22 -4.15
N ASP A 87 21.34 -3.81 -3.04
CA ASP A 87 21.38 -5.25 -2.86
C ASP A 87 20.29 -5.92 -3.69
N ALA A 88 20.70 -6.54 -4.80
CA ALA A 88 19.79 -7.22 -5.71
C ALA A 88 19.10 -8.45 -5.10
N ALA A 89 19.68 -9.05 -4.04
CA ALA A 89 19.09 -10.20 -3.37
C ALA A 89 17.83 -9.84 -2.55
N HIS A 90 17.71 -8.58 -2.14
CA HIS A 90 16.56 -8.05 -1.41
C HIS A 90 15.58 -7.26 -2.29
N ALA A 91 15.85 -7.20 -3.60
CA ALA A 91 15.01 -6.41 -4.50
C ALA A 91 13.66 -7.10 -4.76
N THR A 92 12.58 -6.34 -4.61
CA THR A 92 11.26 -6.74 -5.09
C THR A 92 10.88 -5.91 -6.33
N ARG A 93 10.09 -6.51 -7.23
CA ARG A 93 9.67 -5.86 -8.47
C ARG A 93 8.19 -6.13 -8.72
N HIS A 94 7.47 -5.07 -9.06
CA HIS A 94 6.05 -5.15 -9.41
C HIS A 94 5.80 -4.46 -10.75
N GLY A 95 4.77 -4.93 -11.46
CA GLY A 95 4.22 -4.28 -12.66
C GLY A 95 3.14 -3.24 -12.31
N TRP A 96 2.45 -2.77 -13.34
CA TRP A 96 1.21 -2.04 -13.16
C TRP A 96 0.18 -2.95 -12.48
N PRO A 97 -0.60 -2.44 -11.51
CA PRO A 97 -1.68 -3.23 -10.93
C PRO A 97 -2.75 -3.56 -11.98
N SER A 98 -3.20 -4.81 -11.94
CA SER A 98 -4.33 -5.33 -12.71
C SER A 98 -5.65 -5.16 -11.95
N ALA A 99 -6.79 -5.45 -12.58
CA ALA A 99 -8.08 -5.44 -11.89
C ALA A 99 -8.13 -6.42 -10.70
N ASP A 100 -7.46 -7.56 -10.81
CA ASP A 100 -7.41 -8.58 -9.74
C ASP A 100 -6.65 -8.10 -8.50
N ASP A 101 -5.69 -7.18 -8.67
CA ASP A 101 -4.94 -6.61 -7.55
C ASP A 101 -5.77 -5.65 -6.68
N TYR A 102 -6.97 -5.25 -7.13
CA TYR A 102 -7.95 -4.48 -6.35
C TYR A 102 -8.87 -5.37 -5.48
N ALA A 103 -8.59 -6.66 -5.40
CA ALA A 103 -9.31 -7.58 -4.54
C ALA A 103 -8.75 -7.59 -3.11
N ILE A 104 -9.66 -7.61 -2.15
CA ILE A 104 -9.37 -7.77 -0.71
C ILE A 104 -9.82 -9.18 -0.32
N ASP A 105 -8.88 -10.00 0.11
CA ASP A 105 -9.15 -11.37 0.59
C ASP A 105 -9.16 -11.39 2.11
N ALA A 106 -10.35 -11.33 2.71
CA ALA A 106 -10.51 -11.32 4.15
C ALA A 106 -10.06 -12.64 4.83
N ALA A 107 -9.99 -13.74 4.10
CA ALA A 107 -9.49 -14.99 4.63
C ALA A 107 -7.98 -14.97 4.90
N ASN A 108 -7.22 -14.18 4.13
CA ASN A 108 -5.77 -14.14 4.18
C ASN A 108 -5.19 -12.77 4.57
N TRP A 109 -6.03 -11.74 4.65
CA TRP A 109 -5.59 -10.39 5.02
C TRP A 109 -6.00 -10.04 6.44
N SER A 110 -5.11 -9.37 7.18
CA SER A 110 -5.51 -8.76 8.45
C SER A 110 -6.48 -7.60 8.22
N ALA A 111 -7.30 -7.31 9.22
CA ALA A 111 -8.24 -6.20 9.19
C ALA A 111 -7.54 -4.85 8.93
N ARG A 112 -6.35 -4.65 9.54
CA ARG A 112 -5.53 -3.49 9.28
C ARG A 112 -5.09 -3.41 7.82
N ARG A 113 -4.58 -4.51 7.22
CA ARG A 113 -4.18 -4.53 5.81
C ARG A 113 -5.35 -4.16 4.90
N ALA A 114 -6.51 -4.77 5.12
CA ALA A 114 -7.72 -4.49 4.36
C ALA A 114 -8.15 -3.02 4.49
N TRP A 115 -8.11 -2.47 5.71
CA TRP A 115 -8.38 -1.07 6.00
C TRP A 115 -7.41 -0.12 5.29
N VAL A 116 -6.10 -0.33 5.46
CA VAL A 116 -5.05 0.51 4.86
C VAL A 116 -5.19 0.53 3.34
N PHE A 117 -5.38 -0.64 2.72
CA PHE A 117 -5.56 -0.74 1.28
C PHE A 117 -6.85 -0.06 0.81
N ALA A 118 -7.98 -0.33 1.46
CA ALA A 118 -9.26 0.26 1.08
C ALA A 118 -9.25 1.81 1.21
N ARG A 119 -8.62 2.33 2.26
CA ARG A 119 -8.46 3.78 2.45
C ARG A 119 -7.50 4.39 1.42
N GLY A 120 -6.36 3.74 1.20
CA GLY A 120 -5.37 4.18 0.22
C GLY A 120 -5.95 4.27 -1.18
N MET A 121 -6.65 3.23 -1.62
CA MET A 121 -7.14 3.12 -2.99
C MET A 121 -8.47 3.84 -3.25
N SER A 122 -9.09 4.46 -2.26
CA SER A 122 -10.43 5.09 -2.37
C SER A 122 -10.53 6.18 -3.45
N GLY A 123 -9.43 6.81 -3.82
CA GLY A 123 -9.36 7.87 -4.85
C GLY A 123 -9.10 7.39 -6.28
N ARG A 124 -8.77 6.11 -6.49
CA ARG A 124 -8.34 5.61 -7.82
C ARG A 124 -9.48 5.34 -8.81
N GLY A 125 -10.75 5.40 -8.36
CA GLY A 125 -11.92 5.15 -9.21
C GLY A 125 -12.08 3.71 -9.68
N GLN A 126 -11.28 2.77 -9.16
CA GLN A 126 -11.39 1.34 -9.41
C GLN A 126 -12.25 0.69 -8.33
N PRO A 127 -13.15 -0.24 -8.68
CA PRO A 127 -13.93 -0.96 -7.70
C PRO A 127 -13.05 -1.86 -6.84
N LEU A 128 -13.21 -1.79 -5.52
CA LEU A 128 -12.58 -2.71 -4.60
C LEU A 128 -13.52 -3.88 -4.33
N ILE A 129 -13.07 -5.09 -4.59
CA ILE A 129 -13.85 -6.30 -4.37
C ILE A 129 -13.37 -6.98 -3.09
N LEU A 130 -14.26 -7.06 -2.11
CA LEU A 130 -14.01 -7.76 -0.85
C LEU A 130 -14.57 -9.17 -0.92
N THR A 131 -13.73 -10.17 -0.71
CA THR A 131 -14.14 -11.58 -0.60
C THR A 131 -14.01 -12.03 0.85
N THR A 132 -15.07 -12.57 1.41
CA THR A 132 -15.15 -13.06 2.79
C THR A 132 -14.61 -14.48 2.92
N ARG A 133 -14.45 -14.98 4.16
CA ARG A 133 -13.93 -16.33 4.44
C ARG A 133 -14.83 -17.47 3.91
N ASP A 134 -16.12 -17.22 3.74
CA ASP A 134 -17.11 -18.16 3.15
C ASP A 134 -17.32 -17.97 1.66
N GLY A 135 -16.56 -17.07 1.04
CA GLY A 135 -16.58 -16.82 -0.40
C GLY A 135 -17.59 -15.77 -0.85
N ALA A 136 -18.39 -15.17 0.05
CA ALA A 136 -19.28 -14.09 -0.33
C ALA A 136 -18.50 -12.88 -0.84
N ARG A 137 -18.98 -12.22 -1.89
CA ARG A 137 -18.30 -11.12 -2.56
C ARG A 137 -19.08 -9.82 -2.42
N PHE A 138 -18.37 -8.73 -2.16
CA PHE A 138 -18.94 -7.40 -1.99
C PHE A 138 -18.15 -6.36 -2.77
N HIS A 139 -18.85 -5.42 -3.38
CA HIS A 139 -18.27 -4.17 -3.85
C HIS A 139 -18.12 -3.24 -2.63
N LEU A 140 -16.90 -2.97 -2.21
CA LEU A 140 -16.62 -2.11 -1.07
C LEU A 140 -16.77 -0.64 -1.48
N LEU A 141 -17.66 0.08 -0.81
CA LEU A 141 -17.97 1.48 -1.09
C LEU A 141 -17.16 2.43 -0.19
N ALA A 142 -17.00 2.07 1.08
CA ALA A 142 -16.22 2.86 2.03
C ALA A 142 -15.74 1.99 3.19
N ALA A 143 -14.48 2.07 3.53
CA ALA A 143 -13.94 1.52 4.77
C ALA A 143 -14.21 2.49 5.92
N LEU A 144 -14.81 2.00 7.02
CA LEU A 144 -15.24 2.80 8.17
C LEU A 144 -14.29 2.68 9.36
N GLY A 145 -13.73 1.49 9.58
CA GLY A 145 -12.82 1.22 10.68
C GLY A 145 -12.35 -0.23 10.70
N TYR A 146 -11.45 -0.54 11.62
CA TYR A 146 -11.00 -1.91 11.87
C TYR A 146 -10.67 -2.12 13.36
N ASP A 147 -10.69 -3.38 13.80
CA ASP A 147 -10.15 -3.82 15.09
C ASP A 147 -9.25 -5.04 14.83
N GLU A 148 -8.02 -5.02 15.34
CA GLU A 148 -7.08 -6.15 15.21
C GLU A 148 -7.39 -7.29 16.19
N ARG A 149 -8.28 -7.05 17.18
CA ARG A 149 -8.65 -8.02 18.20
C ARG A 149 -9.87 -8.83 17.76
N GLY A 150 -9.74 -10.14 17.80
CA GLY A 150 -10.84 -11.11 17.87
C GLY A 150 -11.77 -11.19 16.67
N ALA A 151 -11.54 -12.21 15.82
CA ALA A 151 -12.53 -12.70 14.86
C ALA A 151 -12.44 -14.22 14.65
N ASP A 152 -11.67 -14.93 15.49
CA ASP A 152 -11.37 -16.34 15.20
C ASP A 152 -12.63 -17.23 15.25
N ASP A 153 -13.63 -16.89 16.09
CA ASP A 153 -14.91 -17.58 16.21
C ASP A 153 -16.11 -16.75 15.69
N ALA A 154 -15.88 -15.59 15.07
CA ALA A 154 -16.95 -14.74 14.55
C ALA A 154 -17.53 -15.31 13.24
N ALA A 155 -18.80 -14.96 12.96
CA ALA A 155 -19.38 -15.19 11.64
C ALA A 155 -18.47 -14.54 10.57
N PRO A 156 -18.35 -15.14 9.37
CA PRO A 156 -17.53 -14.60 8.29
C PRO A 156 -17.83 -13.13 7.99
N TRP A 157 -19.10 -12.78 8.09
CA TRP A 157 -19.57 -11.39 7.99
C TRP A 157 -20.94 -11.22 8.64
N THR A 158 -21.29 -10.00 9.00
CA THR A 158 -22.61 -9.57 9.45
C THR A 158 -22.95 -8.22 8.86
N LEU A 159 -24.23 -7.98 8.60
CA LEU A 159 -24.75 -6.70 8.09
C LEU A 159 -25.76 -6.15 9.10
N ALA A 160 -25.51 -4.94 9.61
CA ALA A 160 -26.40 -4.22 10.51
C ALA A 160 -26.32 -2.73 10.20
N ASP A 161 -27.46 -2.05 10.11
CA ASP A 161 -27.56 -0.59 9.91
C ASP A 161 -26.64 -0.08 8.77
N GLU A 162 -26.68 -0.73 7.61
CA GLU A 162 -25.84 -0.46 6.43
C GLU A 162 -24.33 -0.65 6.64
N THR A 163 -23.91 -1.17 7.81
CA THR A 163 -22.52 -1.47 8.09
C THR A 163 -22.28 -2.97 7.95
N LEU A 164 -21.40 -3.31 7.02
CA LEU A 164 -20.86 -4.65 6.85
C LEU A 164 -19.66 -4.81 7.77
N THR A 165 -19.72 -5.79 8.67
CA THR A 165 -18.60 -6.21 9.53
C THR A 165 -18.07 -7.53 9.00
N VAL A 166 -16.80 -7.59 8.63
CA VAL A 166 -16.17 -8.74 8.00
C VAL A 166 -15.03 -9.26 8.88
N ALA A 167 -15.05 -10.56 9.16
CA ALA A 167 -13.96 -11.25 9.85
C ALA A 167 -12.74 -11.39 8.92
N CYS A 168 -11.62 -10.83 9.34
CA CYS A 168 -10.31 -10.89 8.68
C CYS A 168 -9.35 -11.86 9.41
N ALA A 169 -8.15 -12.03 8.90
CA ALA A 169 -7.13 -12.91 9.49
C ALA A 169 -5.83 -12.15 9.83
N PRO A 170 -5.70 -11.55 11.05
CA PRO A 170 -6.69 -11.43 12.12
C PRO A 170 -7.55 -10.18 12.06
N GLY A 171 -8.57 -10.10 12.93
CA GLY A 171 -9.33 -8.90 13.23
C GLY A 171 -10.64 -8.78 12.45
N VAL A 172 -11.27 -7.63 12.55
CA VAL A 172 -12.52 -7.29 11.86
C VAL A 172 -12.42 -5.98 11.11
N LEU A 173 -12.93 -5.94 9.88
CA LEU A 173 -13.09 -4.73 9.07
C LEU A 173 -14.55 -4.29 9.12
N GLN A 174 -14.79 -3.00 9.32
CA GLN A 174 -16.11 -2.37 9.19
C GLN A 174 -16.13 -1.51 7.93
N CYS A 175 -17.15 -1.71 7.08
CA CYS A 175 -17.25 -0.99 5.81
C CYS A 175 -18.72 -0.83 5.38
N ARG A 176 -18.95 0.05 4.41
CA ARG A 176 -20.15 0.03 3.58
C ARG A 176 -19.84 -0.72 2.30
N ALA A 177 -20.71 -1.61 1.90
CA ALA A 177 -20.52 -2.42 0.72
C ALA A 177 -21.86 -2.88 0.14
N THR A 178 -21.86 -3.22 -1.14
CA THR A 178 -23.01 -3.84 -1.82
C THR A 178 -22.63 -5.28 -2.15
N GLN A 179 -23.48 -6.23 -1.77
CA GLN A 179 -23.27 -7.64 -2.11
C GLN A 179 -23.35 -7.84 -3.62
N LEU A 180 -22.40 -8.58 -4.17
CA LEU A 180 -22.42 -9.00 -5.55
C LEU A 180 -23.21 -10.31 -5.66
N ALA A 181 -23.98 -10.46 -6.75
CA ALA A 181 -24.66 -11.73 -7.04
C ALA A 181 -23.61 -12.81 -7.32
N ASP A 182 -23.90 -14.03 -6.89
CA ASP A 182 -23.13 -15.21 -7.29
C ASP A 182 -23.35 -15.41 -8.80
N GLU A 183 -22.24 -15.47 -9.56
CA GLU A 183 -22.25 -15.79 -10.99
C GLU A 183 -22.29 -17.29 -11.23
#